data_b6dfb21747d993681148c2a65fd83dac
#
_entry.id   b6dfb21747d993681148c2a65fd83dac
#
_cell.length_a   1.000
_cell.length_b   1.000
_cell.length_c   1.000
_cell.angle_alpha   90.00
_cell.angle_beta   90.00
_cell.angle_gamma   90.00
#
_symmetry.space_group_name_H-M   'P 1'
#
loop_
_entity.id
_entity.type
_entity.pdbx_description
1 polymer ?
#
loop_
_entity_poly.entity_id
_entity_poly.type
_entity_poly.pdbx_seq_one_letter_code
_entity_poly.pdbx_strand_id
1 'polypeptide(L)' 'MRYVIEMIVKALVDDGESVDIREVEQRGATLIEVRVAPNDVGKIIGKQGRTIRALRSLARIGGSKKNRRYLLEIVE' A
#
# COMPACT_ATOMS: atom_id res chain seq x y z
N MET A 1 -5.54 -5.67 7.18
CA MET A 1 -4.52 -4.73 6.66
C MET A 1 -4.94 -4.07 5.35
N ARG A 2 -5.55 -4.81 4.45
CA ARG A 2 -5.98 -4.24 3.15
C ARG A 2 -6.88 -3.02 3.31
N TYR A 3 -7.85 -3.08 4.20
CA TYR A 3 -8.79 -1.97 4.38
C TYR A 3 -8.11 -0.72 4.94
N VAL A 4 -7.14 -0.90 5.83
CA VAL A 4 -6.40 0.24 6.39
C VAL A 4 -5.59 0.94 5.31
N ILE A 5 -4.87 0.17 4.50
CA ILE A 5 -4.08 0.71 3.38
C ILE A 5 -4.99 1.41 2.38
N GLU A 6 -6.12 0.78 2.02
CA GLU A 6 -7.08 1.38 1.10
C GLU A 6 -7.60 2.73 1.61
N MET A 7 -7.95 2.79 2.88
CA MET A 7 -8.46 4.03 3.49
C MET A 7 -7.42 5.15 3.41
N ILE A 8 -6.17 4.83 3.73
CA ILE A 8 -5.08 5.82 3.70
C ILE A 8 -4.82 6.27 2.27
N VAL A 9 -4.73 5.33 1.33
CA VAL A 9 -4.46 5.64 -0.08
C VAL A 9 -5.56 6.51 -0.64
N LYS A 10 -6.83 6.17 -0.39
CA LYS A 10 -7.95 6.97 -0.86
C LYS A 10 -7.96 8.38 -0.30
N ALA A 11 -7.45 8.58 0.91
CA ALA A 11 -7.35 9.90 1.51
C ALA A 11 -6.26 10.75 0.86
N LEU A 12 -5.28 10.14 0.23
CA LEU A 12 -4.13 10.83 -0.36
C LEU A 12 -4.31 11.18 -1.84
N VAL A 13 -5.09 10.38 -2.57
CA VAL A 13 -5.22 10.54 -4.02
C VAL A 13 -6.41 11.43 -4.40
N ASP A 14 -6.37 11.96 -5.63
CA ASP A 14 -7.50 12.72 -6.17
C ASP A 14 -8.55 11.79 -6.75
N ASP A 15 -8.15 10.67 -7.37
CA ASP A 15 -9.05 9.73 -8.01
C ASP A 15 -9.20 8.48 -7.16
N GLY A 16 -10.08 8.56 -6.17
CA GLY A 16 -10.32 7.45 -5.25
C GLY A 16 -10.97 6.23 -5.93
N GLU A 17 -11.68 6.45 -7.04
CA GLU A 17 -12.32 5.34 -7.74
C GLU A 17 -11.32 4.44 -8.46
N SER A 18 -10.14 4.96 -8.78
CA SER A 18 -9.10 4.18 -9.44
C SER A 18 -8.23 3.40 -8.45
N VAL A 19 -8.46 3.56 -7.16
CA VAL A 19 -7.69 2.83 -6.15
C VAL A 19 -8.11 1.38 -6.14
N ASP A 20 -7.13 0.49 -6.27
CA ASP A 20 -7.35 -0.96 -6.21
C ASP A 20 -6.24 -1.56 -5.37
N ILE A 21 -6.62 -2.17 -4.26
CA ILE A 21 -5.68 -2.80 -3.34
C ILE A 21 -5.91 -4.30 -3.39
N ARG A 22 -4.85 -5.05 -3.68
CA ARG A 22 -4.92 -6.51 -3.76
C ARG A 22 -3.89 -7.14 -2.85
N GLU A 23 -4.26 -8.28 -2.27
CA GLU A 23 -3.35 -9.11 -1.51
C GLU A 23 -3.03 -10.35 -2.32
N VAL A 24 -1.74 -10.59 -2.54
CA VAL A 24 -1.25 -11.74 -3.30
C VAL A 24 -0.38 -12.57 -2.39
N GLU A 25 -0.78 -13.82 -2.19
CA GLU A 25 0.01 -14.74 -1.39
C GLU A 25 1.26 -15.17 -2.15
N GLN A 26 2.41 -15.08 -1.48
CA GLN A 26 3.69 -15.55 -1.98
C GLN A 26 4.32 -16.44 -0.92
N ARG A 27 5.45 -17.04 -1.23
CA ARG A 27 6.14 -17.94 -0.30
C ARG A 27 6.43 -17.22 1.02
N GLY A 28 5.69 -17.57 2.05
CA GLY A 28 5.90 -17.06 3.39
C GLY A 28 5.60 -15.57 3.57
N ALA A 29 4.97 -14.94 2.59
CA ALA A 29 4.66 -13.52 2.65
C ALA A 29 3.36 -13.21 1.91
N THR A 30 2.74 -12.08 2.26
CA THR A 30 1.61 -11.53 1.53
C THR A 30 2.06 -10.22 0.90
N LEU A 31 1.94 -10.11 -0.41
CA LEU A 31 2.24 -8.87 -1.13
C LEU A 31 0.97 -8.04 -1.23
N ILE A 32 1.04 -6.81 -0.75
CA ILE A 32 -0.05 -5.84 -0.90
C ILE A 32 0.26 -5.00 -2.13
N GLU A 33 -0.52 -5.17 -3.19
CA GLU A 33 -0.37 -4.39 -4.41
C GLU A 33 -1.30 -3.20 -4.37
N VAL A 34 -0.74 -2.02 -4.56
CA VAL A 34 -1.48 -0.75 -4.55
C VAL A 34 -1.50 -0.20 -5.96
N ARG A 35 -2.70 -0.04 -6.52
CA ARG A 35 -2.91 0.61 -7.81
C ARG A 35 -3.67 1.91 -7.63
N VAL A 36 -3.20 2.95 -8.27
CA VAL A 36 -3.86 4.25 -8.27
C VAL A 36 -3.82 4.81 -9.69
N ALA A 37 -4.55 5.90 -9.93
CA ALA A 37 -4.47 6.58 -11.22
C ALA A 37 -3.03 7.04 -11.48
N PRO A 38 -2.57 7.03 -12.74
CA PRO A 38 -1.18 7.40 -13.03
C PRO A 38 -0.77 8.76 -12.47
N ASN A 39 -1.68 9.72 -12.47
CA ASN A 39 -1.40 11.05 -11.95
C ASN A 39 -1.27 11.09 -10.43
N ASP A 40 -1.69 10.05 -9.74
CA ASP A 40 -1.68 9.98 -8.28
C ASP A 40 -0.50 9.19 -7.72
N VAL A 41 0.28 8.52 -8.58
CA VAL A 41 1.41 7.71 -8.12
C VAL A 41 2.38 8.53 -7.29
N GLY A 42 2.70 9.75 -7.72
CA GLY A 42 3.60 10.62 -6.98
C GLY A 42 3.10 10.97 -5.58
N LYS A 43 1.78 11.03 -5.40
CA LYS A 43 1.19 11.32 -4.09
C LYS A 43 1.36 10.17 -3.11
N ILE A 44 1.37 8.94 -3.62
CA ILE A 44 1.57 7.76 -2.79
C ILE A 44 3.04 7.58 -2.45
N ILE A 45 3.94 7.92 -3.38
CA ILE A 45 5.37 7.89 -3.10
C ILE A 45 5.72 8.97 -2.08
N GLY A 46 5.17 10.17 -2.28
CA GLY A 46 5.41 11.29 -1.40
C GLY A 46 6.76 11.94 -1.63
N LYS A 47 6.98 13.06 -0.95
CA LYS A 47 8.22 13.80 -1.07
C LYS A 47 9.38 12.96 -0.54
N GLN A 48 10.38 12.72 -1.39
CA GLN A 48 11.56 11.90 -1.05
C GLN A 48 11.20 10.48 -0.62
N GLY A 49 10.06 9.98 -1.09
CA GLY A 49 9.63 8.63 -0.76
C GLY A 49 9.11 8.45 0.65
N ARG A 50 8.76 9.51 1.34
CA ARG A 50 8.36 9.42 2.75
C ARG A 50 7.05 8.68 2.94
N THR A 51 6.06 8.96 2.07
CA THR A 51 4.74 8.33 2.20
C THR A 51 4.82 6.83 1.95
N ILE A 52 5.50 6.41 0.88
CA ILE A 52 5.60 4.99 0.57
C ILE A 52 6.38 4.23 1.66
N ARG A 53 7.40 4.86 2.25
CA ARG A 53 8.13 4.23 3.36
C ARG A 53 7.25 4.08 4.59
N ALA A 54 6.40 5.07 4.87
CA ALA A 54 5.46 4.98 5.98
C ALA A 54 4.44 3.86 5.76
N LEU A 55 3.92 3.74 4.54
CA LEU A 55 2.98 2.68 4.21
C LEU A 55 3.63 1.30 4.33
N ARG A 56 4.88 1.15 3.90
CA ARG A 56 5.61 -0.10 4.05
C ARG A 56 5.85 -0.44 5.51
N SER A 57 6.16 0.55 6.34
CA SER A 57 6.34 0.33 7.77
C SER A 57 5.03 -0.11 8.43
N LEU A 58 3.92 0.52 8.04
CA LEU A 58 2.61 0.16 8.56
C LEU A 58 2.25 -1.28 8.21
N ALA A 59 2.49 -1.69 6.97
CA ALA A 59 2.23 -3.06 6.54
C ALA A 59 3.08 -4.06 7.34
N ARG A 60 4.35 -3.73 7.56
CA ARG A 60 5.26 -4.59 8.32
C ARG A 60 4.79 -4.76 9.76
N ILE A 61 4.36 -3.67 10.40
CA ILE A 61 3.87 -3.72 11.77
C ILE A 61 2.60 -4.57 11.85
N GLY A 62 1.65 -4.37 10.93
CA GLY A 62 0.43 -5.15 10.88
C GLY A 62 0.70 -6.64 10.69
N GLY A 63 1.65 -6.97 9.83
CA GLY A 63 2.04 -8.36 9.59
C GLY A 63 2.69 -8.99 10.80
N SER A 64 3.54 -8.23 11.49
CA SER A 64 4.22 -8.71 12.68
C SER A 64 3.22 -9.12 13.77
N LYS A 65 2.15 -8.38 13.94
CA LYS A 65 1.12 -8.70 14.91
C LYS A 65 0.38 -10.00 14.60
N LYS A 66 0.34 -10.39 13.32
CA LYS A 66 -0.34 -11.60 12.87
C LYS A 66 0.63 -12.74 12.59
N ASN A 67 1.89 -12.58 12.94
CA ASN A 67 2.94 -13.53 12.64
C ASN A 67 3.06 -13.79 11.13
N ARG A 68 2.81 -12.76 10.32
CA ARG A 68 2.90 -12.83 8.86
C ARG A 68 3.84 -11.75 8.37
N ARG A 69 4.40 -11.98 7.19
CA ARG A 69 5.24 -11.00 6.53
C ARG A 69 4.43 -10.32 5.44
N TYR A 70 4.19 -9.02 5.59
CA TYR A 70 3.57 -8.22 4.56
C TYR A 70 4.60 -7.37 3.82
N LEU A 71 4.49 -7.36 2.51
CA LEU A 71 5.25 -6.49 1.63
C LEU A 71 4.26 -5.58 0.91
N LEU A 72 4.69 -4.37 0.53
CA LEU A 72 3.82 -3.42 -0.14
C LEU A 72 4.52 -2.85 -1.36
N GLU A 73 3.86 -2.89 -2.50
CA GLU A 73 4.37 -2.35 -3.75
C GLU A 73 3.31 -1.54 -4.47
N ILE A 74 3.76 -0.49 -5.17
CA ILE A 74 2.91 0.26 -6.09
C ILE A 74 3.04 -0.39 -7.46
N VAL A 75 1.89 -0.71 -8.05
CA VAL A 75 1.81 -1.32 -9.38
C VAL A 75 1.34 -0.25 -10.35
N GLU A 76 2.09 -0.04 -11.40
CA GLU A 76 1.75 0.94 -12.43
C GLU A 76 1.02 0.32 -13.62
#